data_5acd970f789b704e0e55e5e9d2d55def
#
_entry.id   5acd970f789b704e0e55e5e9d2d55def
#
_cell.length_a   1.000
_cell.length_b   1.000
_cell.length_c   1.000
_cell.angle_alpha   90.00
_cell.angle_beta   90.00
_cell.angle_gamma   90.00
#
_symmetry.space_group_name_H-M   'P 1'
#
loop_
_entity.id
_entity.type
_entity.pdbx_description
1 polymer ?
#
loop_
_entity_poly.entity_id
_entity_poly.type
_entity_poly.pdbx_seq_one_letter_code
_entity_poly.pdbx_strand_id
1 'polypeptide(L)'
;MGPLASWARLIVSISCLTILVGCRFSYSETRRWPSPDNQLDAVEVSAALGVLSVSSSLHRNIYIVKSGEPWLGGSHVASFQFPKGAQQVQLSAVWSSPSELTLRSSGAREAGLNSREISVGTRVVRLALEAVP
;
A
#
# COMPACT_ATOMS: atom_id res chain seq x y z
N MET A 1 -42.27 -31.42 0.33
CA MET A 1 -41.12 -30.50 0.35
C MET A 1 -41.07 -29.85 1.71
N GLY A 2 -40.17 -30.27 2.56
CA GLY A 2 -40.03 -29.78 3.91
C GLY A 2 -39.06 -28.60 4.00
N PRO A 3 -39.03 -27.91 5.19
CA PRO A 3 -38.13 -26.78 5.43
C PRO A 3 -36.63 -27.11 5.35
N LEU A 4 -36.28 -28.41 5.32
CA LEU A 4 -34.88 -28.88 5.20
C LEU A 4 -34.16 -28.44 3.92
N ALA A 5 -34.88 -28.31 2.80
CA ALA A 5 -34.30 -27.84 1.53
C ALA A 5 -33.92 -26.34 1.59
N SER A 6 -34.62 -25.56 2.38
CA SER A 6 -34.34 -24.14 2.59
C SER A 6 -33.08 -23.92 3.44
N TRP A 7 -32.90 -24.74 4.44
CA TRP A 7 -31.73 -24.69 5.33
C TRP A 7 -30.42 -25.09 4.61
N ALA A 8 -30.50 -26.12 3.76
CA ALA A 8 -29.34 -26.57 2.99
C ALA A 8 -28.86 -25.47 2.01
N ARG A 9 -29.78 -24.72 1.40
CA ARG A 9 -29.43 -23.60 0.51
C ARG A 9 -28.78 -22.44 1.29
N LEU A 10 -29.25 -22.18 2.50
CA LEU A 10 -28.70 -21.10 3.34
C LEU A 10 -27.28 -21.44 3.80
N ILE A 11 -27.01 -22.68 4.19
CA ILE A 11 -25.69 -23.15 4.61
C ILE A 11 -24.67 -23.07 3.48
N VAL A 12 -25.07 -23.48 2.27
CA VAL A 12 -24.19 -23.40 1.09
C VAL A 12 -23.86 -21.95 0.73
N SER A 13 -24.82 -21.05 0.84
CA SER A 13 -24.62 -19.62 0.57
C SER A 13 -23.66 -18.97 1.58
N ILE A 14 -23.77 -19.33 2.85
CA ILE A 14 -22.89 -18.81 3.90
C ILE A 14 -21.47 -19.36 3.75
N SER A 15 -21.32 -20.64 3.37
CA SER A 15 -20.00 -21.24 3.14
C SER A 15 -19.28 -20.64 1.96
N CYS A 16 -19.98 -20.32 0.87
CA CYS A 16 -19.38 -19.63 -0.28
C CYS A 16 -18.94 -18.20 0.08
N LEU A 17 -19.70 -17.50 0.93
CA LEU A 17 -19.37 -16.14 1.34
C LEU A 17 -18.12 -16.10 2.22
N THR A 18 -17.94 -17.08 3.11
CA THR A 18 -16.75 -17.18 3.97
C THR A 18 -15.48 -17.49 3.18
N ILE A 19 -15.55 -18.31 2.16
CA ILE A 19 -14.41 -18.60 1.28
C ILE A 19 -13.96 -17.37 0.51
N LEU A 20 -14.89 -16.55 0.01
CA LEU A 20 -14.59 -15.31 -0.70
C LEU A 20 -13.93 -14.26 0.19
N VAL A 21 -14.26 -14.19 1.47
CA VAL A 21 -13.65 -13.26 2.44
C VAL A 21 -12.23 -13.66 2.80
N GLY A 22 -11.89 -14.96 2.80
CA GLY A 22 -10.56 -15.48 3.12
C GLY A 22 -9.49 -15.22 2.05
N CYS A 23 -9.86 -14.84 0.83
CA CYS A 23 -8.96 -14.61 -0.31
C CYS A 23 -8.64 -13.13 -0.57
N ARG A 24 -8.94 -12.22 0.34
CA ARG A 24 -8.70 -10.79 0.16
C ARG A 24 -7.26 -10.42 0.50
N PHE A 25 -6.67 -9.57 -0.36
CA PHE A 25 -5.47 -8.83 0.00
C PHE A 25 -5.78 -7.93 1.20
N SER A 26 -4.95 -8.00 2.22
CA SER A 26 -4.99 -7.03 3.30
C SER A 26 -3.92 -5.97 3.08
N TYR A 27 -4.31 -4.72 3.27
CA TYR A 27 -3.43 -3.56 3.18
C TYR A 27 -3.38 -2.90 4.54
N SER A 28 -2.20 -2.56 4.99
CA SER A 28 -2.02 -1.85 6.25
C SER A 28 -1.01 -0.73 6.12
N GLU A 29 -1.35 0.42 6.68
CA GLU A 29 -0.43 1.53 6.80
C GLU A 29 0.67 1.19 7.80
N THR A 30 1.92 1.42 7.40
CA THR A 30 3.09 1.13 8.23
C THR A 30 3.79 2.38 8.73
N ARG A 31 3.90 3.41 7.90
CA ARG A 31 4.56 4.67 8.25
C ARG A 31 3.97 5.85 7.50
N ARG A 32 4.14 7.04 8.10
CA ARG A 32 3.84 8.33 7.48
C ARG A 32 5.02 9.29 7.60
N TRP A 33 5.23 10.04 6.54
CA TRP A 33 6.22 11.11 6.50
C TRP A 33 5.52 12.42 6.13
N PRO A 34 5.29 13.33 7.10
CA PRO A 34 4.65 14.60 6.81
C PRO A 34 5.56 15.52 6.00
N SER A 35 4.97 16.30 5.11
CA SER A 35 5.68 17.37 4.42
C SER A 35 6.12 18.48 5.39
N PRO A 36 7.12 19.30 5.05
CA PRO A 36 7.63 20.34 5.96
C PRO A 36 6.58 21.35 6.42
N ASP A 37 5.57 21.59 5.61
CA ASP A 37 4.46 22.49 5.95
C ASP A 37 3.25 21.77 6.58
N ASN A 38 3.35 20.46 6.83
CA ASN A 38 2.30 19.62 7.41
C ASN A 38 0.98 19.60 6.62
N GLN A 39 1.01 19.87 5.33
CA GLN A 39 -0.19 19.86 4.48
C GLN A 39 -0.40 18.50 3.77
N LEU A 40 0.67 17.75 3.56
CA LEU A 40 0.65 16.46 2.91
C LEU A 40 1.39 15.41 3.73
N ASP A 41 0.97 14.15 3.58
CA ASP A 41 1.69 13.00 4.11
C ASP A 41 2.06 12.04 2.98
N ALA A 42 3.27 11.54 2.99
CA ALA A 42 3.63 10.34 2.25
C ALA A 42 3.34 9.13 3.15
N VAL A 43 2.61 8.17 2.65
CA VAL A 43 2.13 7.01 3.44
C VAL A 43 2.65 5.72 2.84
N GLU A 44 3.35 4.94 3.65
CA GLU A 44 3.76 3.59 3.27
C GLU A 44 2.67 2.59 3.64
N VAL A 45 2.27 1.80 2.66
CA VAL A 45 1.25 0.75 2.84
C VAL A 45 1.85 -0.59 2.46
N SER A 46 1.77 -1.55 3.37
CA SER A 46 2.15 -2.93 3.08
C SER A 46 0.97 -3.71 2.55
N ALA A 47 1.21 -4.50 1.51
CA ALA A 47 0.24 -5.45 0.98
C ALA A 47 0.62 -6.86 1.43
N ALA A 48 -0.34 -7.57 2.01
CA ALA A 48 -0.22 -8.98 2.37
C ALA A 48 -1.36 -9.76 1.76
N LEU A 49 -1.05 -10.91 1.21
CA LEU A 49 -2.06 -11.87 0.76
C LEU A 49 -2.51 -12.68 1.98
N GLY A 50 -3.70 -12.45 2.50
CA GLY A 50 -4.36 -13.13 3.62
C GLY A 50 -3.68 -14.34 4.28
N VAL A 51 -4.45 -15.25 4.84
CA VAL A 51 -3.94 -16.42 5.60
C VAL A 51 -3.11 -17.40 4.75
N LEU A 52 -3.26 -17.36 3.42
CA LEU A 52 -2.57 -18.25 2.47
C LEU A 52 -1.38 -17.57 1.79
N SER A 53 -0.82 -16.54 2.40
CA SER A 53 0.32 -15.82 1.85
C SER A 53 1.54 -16.73 1.71
N VAL A 54 1.71 -17.26 0.53
CA VAL A 54 2.93 -17.94 0.07
C VAL A 54 3.78 -17.01 -0.79
N SER A 55 3.50 -15.71 -0.71
CA SER A 55 4.25 -14.72 -1.46
C SER A 55 5.74 -14.78 -1.09
N SER A 56 6.58 -14.89 -2.11
CA SER A 56 8.04 -14.86 -1.95
C SER A 56 8.60 -13.44 -1.82
N SER A 57 7.75 -12.44 -1.80
CA SER A 57 8.15 -11.04 -1.78
C SER A 57 7.27 -10.20 -0.87
N LEU A 58 7.85 -9.10 -0.39
CA LEU A 58 7.15 -8.08 0.38
C LEU A 58 6.87 -6.88 -0.52
N HIS A 59 5.62 -6.48 -0.59
CA HIS A 59 5.20 -5.33 -1.36
C HIS A 59 4.98 -4.11 -0.46
N ARG A 60 5.48 -2.97 -0.91
CA ARG A 60 5.25 -1.67 -0.29
C ARG A 60 4.79 -0.70 -1.35
N ASN A 61 3.74 0.03 -1.04
CA ASN A 61 3.20 1.08 -1.90
C ASN A 61 3.30 2.41 -1.17
N ILE A 62 3.58 3.47 -1.91
CA ILE A 62 3.60 4.83 -1.38
C ILE A 62 2.44 5.61 -1.98
N TYR A 63 1.70 6.27 -1.09
CA TYR A 63 0.60 7.16 -1.42
C TYR A 63 0.90 8.56 -0.89
N ILE A 64 0.41 9.58 -1.57
CA ILE A 64 0.38 10.94 -1.04
C ILE A 64 -1.06 11.32 -0.78
N VAL A 65 -1.32 11.78 0.44
CA VAL A 65 -2.62 12.22 0.92
C VAL A 65 -2.50 13.59 1.57
N LYS A 66 -3.62 14.27 1.72
CA LYS A 66 -3.68 15.43 2.61
C LYS A 66 -3.42 14.98 4.05
N SER A 67 -2.74 15.82 4.82
CA SER A 67 -2.33 15.49 6.18
C SER A 67 -3.50 15.00 7.02
N GLY A 68 -3.32 13.84 7.66
CA GLY A 68 -4.30 13.21 8.53
C GLY A 68 -5.39 12.42 7.81
N GLU A 69 -5.48 12.47 6.48
CA GLU A 69 -6.46 11.69 5.73
C GLU A 69 -6.04 10.22 5.59
N PRO A 70 -7.01 9.27 5.46
CA PRO A 70 -6.71 7.88 5.16
C PRO A 70 -5.98 7.73 3.83
N TRP A 71 -5.11 6.75 3.72
CA TRP A 71 -4.39 6.47 2.47
C TRP A 71 -5.32 6.01 1.33
N LEU A 72 -6.45 5.38 1.67
CA LEU A 72 -7.52 5.04 0.72
C LEU A 72 -8.11 6.33 0.15
N GLY A 73 -7.95 6.59 -1.11
CA GLY A 73 -8.33 7.83 -1.77
C GLY A 73 -7.15 8.76 -2.03
N GLY A 74 -5.96 8.42 -1.53
CA GLY A 74 -4.73 9.11 -1.88
C GLY A 74 -4.22 8.77 -3.28
N SER A 75 -3.20 9.50 -3.71
CA SER A 75 -2.54 9.25 -5.00
C SER A 75 -1.44 8.21 -4.82
N HIS A 76 -1.57 7.07 -5.51
CA HIS A 76 -0.54 6.04 -5.55
C HIS A 76 0.63 6.51 -6.41
N VAL A 77 1.81 6.67 -5.80
CA VAL A 77 2.95 7.30 -6.47
C VAL A 77 4.11 6.35 -6.74
N ALA A 78 4.27 5.30 -5.95
CA ALA A 78 5.37 4.36 -6.11
C ALA A 78 5.04 2.97 -5.59
N SER A 79 5.74 1.97 -6.13
CA SER A 79 5.66 0.58 -5.71
C SER A 79 7.05 0.00 -5.55
N PHE A 80 7.23 -0.80 -4.49
CA PHE A 80 8.47 -1.48 -4.18
C PHE A 80 8.21 -2.94 -3.89
N GLN A 81 9.10 -3.80 -4.33
CA GLN A 81 9.07 -5.22 -4.07
C GLN A 81 10.40 -5.65 -3.44
N PHE A 82 10.32 -6.21 -2.24
CA PHE A 82 11.47 -6.70 -1.48
C PHE A 82 11.45 -8.23 -1.41
N PRO A 83 12.63 -8.90 -1.34
CA PRO A 83 12.69 -10.33 -1.20
C PRO A 83 12.05 -10.80 0.11
N LYS A 84 11.37 -11.94 0.09
CA LYS A 84 10.94 -12.62 1.30
C LYS A 84 12.17 -13.03 2.13
N GLY A 85 12.15 -12.73 3.43
CA GLY A 85 13.27 -12.99 4.31
C GLY A 85 14.24 -11.80 4.45
N ALA A 86 14.00 -10.69 3.76
CA ALA A 86 14.64 -9.44 4.11
C ALA A 86 14.27 -9.09 5.56
N GLN A 87 15.25 -9.09 6.45
CA GLN A 87 15.02 -8.83 7.88
C GLN A 87 14.51 -7.42 8.12
N GLN A 88 14.83 -6.48 7.24
CA GLN A 88 14.37 -5.10 7.29
C GLN A 88 14.09 -4.59 5.88
N VAL A 89 12.90 -4.04 5.72
CA VAL A 89 12.57 -3.25 4.54
C VAL A 89 13.14 -1.85 4.74
N GLN A 90 14.18 -1.53 3.97
CA GLN A 90 14.77 -0.20 3.99
C GLN A 90 14.12 0.68 2.94
N LEU A 91 13.11 1.38 3.36
CA LEU A 91 12.37 2.34 2.56
C LEU A 91 12.15 3.60 3.39
N SER A 92 12.49 4.74 2.83
CA SER A 92 12.27 6.04 3.46
C SER A 92 11.79 7.07 2.45
N ALA A 93 11.08 8.06 2.95
CA ALA A 93 10.64 9.22 2.18
C ALA A 93 11.21 10.48 2.80
N VAL A 94 11.86 11.29 1.98
CA VAL A 94 12.48 12.55 2.41
C VAL A 94 11.88 13.70 1.61
N TRP A 95 11.21 14.58 2.31
CA TRP A 95 10.71 15.84 1.75
C TRP A 95 11.84 16.86 1.76
N SER A 96 12.32 17.26 0.59
CA SER A 96 13.30 18.34 0.47
C SER A 96 12.64 19.71 0.46
N SER A 97 11.36 19.77 0.10
CA SER A 97 10.51 20.96 0.15
C SER A 97 9.05 20.51 0.25
N PRO A 98 8.08 21.42 0.46
CA PRO A 98 6.65 21.08 0.44
C PRO A 98 6.17 20.45 -0.89
N SER A 99 6.95 20.59 -1.95
CA SER A 99 6.60 20.13 -3.31
C SER A 99 7.58 19.13 -3.90
N GLU A 100 8.55 18.65 -3.12
CA GLU A 100 9.56 17.69 -3.60
C GLU A 100 9.76 16.55 -2.60
N LEU A 101 9.53 15.33 -3.08
CA LEU A 101 9.66 14.11 -2.31
C LEU A 101 10.64 13.16 -2.98
N THR A 102 11.65 12.72 -2.24
CA THR A 102 12.58 11.67 -2.67
C THR A 102 12.29 10.39 -1.90
N LEU A 103 12.06 9.31 -2.63
CA LEU A 103 11.91 7.98 -2.07
C LEU A 103 13.24 7.24 -2.17
N ARG A 104 13.71 6.71 -1.05
CA ARG A 104 14.97 5.96 -0.96
C ARG A 104 14.68 4.53 -0.57
N SER A 105 15.26 3.60 -1.29
CA SER A 105 15.16 2.17 -0.98
C SER A 105 16.50 1.49 -1.05
N SER A 106 16.68 0.47 -0.23
CA SER A 106 17.83 -0.42 -0.26
C SER A 106 17.36 -1.87 -0.28
N GLY A 107 17.92 -2.68 -1.17
CA GLY A 107 17.62 -4.09 -1.26
C GLY A 107 16.28 -4.43 -1.94
N ALA A 108 15.62 -3.49 -2.58
CA ALA A 108 14.43 -3.77 -3.37
C ALA A 108 14.81 -4.53 -4.66
N ARG A 109 14.04 -5.58 -4.98
CA ARG A 109 14.17 -6.30 -6.26
C ARG A 109 13.62 -5.49 -7.41
N GLU A 110 12.51 -4.81 -7.15
CA GLU A 110 11.86 -3.91 -8.09
C GLU A 110 11.43 -2.65 -7.35
N ALA A 111 11.62 -1.52 -7.97
CA ALA A 111 11.20 -0.22 -7.49
C ALA A 111 10.81 0.66 -8.67
N GLY A 112 9.68 1.33 -8.57
CA GLY A 112 9.21 2.17 -9.64
C GLY A 112 8.30 3.29 -9.18
N LEU A 113 8.42 4.43 -9.83
CA LEU A 113 7.49 5.54 -9.73
C LEU A 113 6.37 5.37 -10.74
N ASN A 114 5.13 5.61 -10.32
CA ASN A 114 3.98 5.65 -11.24
C ASN A 114 4.00 6.92 -12.08
N SER A 115 4.55 8.00 -11.51
CA SER A 115 4.72 9.28 -12.18
C SER A 115 5.85 10.06 -11.48
N ARG A 116 6.49 10.94 -12.21
CA ARG A 116 7.51 11.86 -11.65
C ARG A 116 6.90 13.13 -11.06
N GLU A 117 5.64 13.37 -11.33
CA GLU A 117 4.92 14.56 -10.91
C GLU A 117 3.45 14.22 -10.72
N ILE A 118 2.89 14.63 -9.61
CA ILE A 118 1.46 14.43 -9.31
C ILE A 118 0.84 15.72 -8.80
N SER A 119 -0.45 15.85 -8.99
CA SER A 119 -1.24 16.94 -8.41
C SER A 119 -2.06 16.43 -7.23
N VAL A 120 -1.91 17.08 -6.08
CA VAL A 120 -2.71 16.83 -4.88
C VAL A 120 -3.41 18.14 -4.51
N GLY A 121 -4.70 18.23 -4.78
CA GLY A 121 -5.41 19.51 -4.71
C GLY A 121 -4.86 20.49 -5.73
N THR A 122 -4.40 21.64 -5.28
CA THR A 122 -3.76 22.68 -6.13
C THR A 122 -2.24 22.57 -6.18
N ARG A 123 -1.67 21.64 -5.40
CA ARG A 123 -0.21 21.48 -5.31
C ARG A 123 0.28 20.43 -6.29
N VAL A 124 1.37 20.73 -6.98
CA VAL A 124 2.13 19.79 -7.79
C VAL A 124 3.31 19.29 -6.98
N VAL A 125 3.44 17.99 -6.81
CA VAL A 125 4.54 17.34 -6.11
C VAL A 125 5.44 16.63 -7.10
N ARG A 126 6.74 16.92 -7.05
CA ARG A 126 7.77 16.23 -7.83
C ARG A 126 8.32 15.07 -7.03
N LEU A 127 8.49 13.95 -7.72
CA LEU A 127 8.92 12.70 -7.13
C LEU A 127 10.26 12.27 -7.73
N ALA A 128 11.16 11.84 -6.87
CA ALA A 128 12.41 11.20 -7.26
C ALA A 128 12.55 9.86 -6.55
N LEU A 129 13.20 8.92 -7.21
CA LEU A 129 13.52 7.60 -6.68
C LEU A 129 15.02 7.45 -6.62
N GLU A 130 15.53 7.10 -5.44
CA GLU A 130 16.95 6.88 -5.20
C GLU A 130 17.15 5.47 -4.64
N ALA A 131 17.92 4.65 -5.35
CA ALA A 131 18.35 3.35 -4.85
C ALA A 131 19.66 3.54 -4.08
N VAL A 132 19.66 3.12 -2.82
CA VAL A 132 20.83 3.16 -1.95
C VAL A 132 21.47 1.78 -1.95
N PRO A 133 22.77 1.65 -2.23
CA PRO A 133 23.46 0.36 -2.21
C PRO A 133 23.52 -0.27 -0.81
#